data_dbbd1efc20353dd80eb68878f8b3eb49
#
_entry.id   dbbd1efc20353dd80eb68878f8b3eb49
#
_cell.length_a   1.000
_cell.length_b   1.000
_cell.length_c   1.000
_cell.angle_alpha   90.00
_cell.angle_beta   90.00
_cell.angle_gamma   90.00
#
_symmetry.space_group_name_H-M   'P 1'
#
loop_
_entity.id
_entity.type
_entity.pdbx_description
1 polymer ?
#
loop_
_entity_poly.entity_id
_entity_poly.type
_entity_poly.pdbx_seq_one_letter_code
_entity_poly.pdbx_strand_id
1 'polypeptide(L)'
;TKIFEERINNVSLDKAKITSEIAGLNQGLQEYKDVKLRKGLSESELKEEIAKFESLIKNLGNVNLRALEIYGQVQKEYESLELKSNKLKEEKEDVLKIIDEVESKKTSTFMKSFNKINSNFESIFSQLTTKGTAHLVLENPEKPLEAGVQIMVKIAHNKFLDIKSLSGGEKTLTALAFIFSIQDHDPAPFYLLDEVDAALDKKNSEKLSELIRKYSQKAQYIVITHNDSVIGGANKLYGVSMHQDGISHVVSLKI
;
A
#
# COMPACT_ATOMS: atom_id res chain seq x y z
N THR A 1 25.70 -85.75 76.57
CA THR A 1 24.74 -84.63 76.73
C THR A 1 25.40 -83.22 76.44
N LYS A 2 26.65 -82.94 76.95
CA LYS A 2 27.31 -81.66 76.74
C LYS A 2 27.46 -81.24 75.29
N ILE A 3 27.80 -82.15 74.39
CA ILE A 3 27.95 -81.86 72.95
C ILE A 3 26.64 -81.40 72.26
N PHE A 4 25.54 -81.94 72.70
CA PHE A 4 24.23 -81.51 72.16
C PHE A 4 23.78 -80.19 72.72
N GLU A 5 24.11 -79.86 73.98
CA GLU A 5 23.85 -78.57 74.64
C GLU A 5 24.62 -77.46 73.93
N GLU A 6 25.91 -77.70 73.65
CA GLU A 6 26.76 -76.69 72.89
C GLU A 6 26.19 -76.50 71.46
N ARG A 7 25.75 -77.57 70.78
CA ARG A 7 25.15 -77.40 69.44
C ARG A 7 23.81 -76.66 69.49
N ILE A 8 22.97 -76.92 70.49
CA ILE A 8 21.72 -76.17 70.70
C ILE A 8 21.98 -74.69 70.95
N ASN A 9 22.98 -74.37 71.78
CA ASN A 9 23.36 -73.00 72.04
C ASN A 9 23.90 -72.29 70.83
N ASN A 10 24.76 -72.94 70.03
CA ASN A 10 25.27 -72.37 68.78
C ASN A 10 24.15 -72.08 67.76
N VAL A 11 23.22 -73.07 67.54
CA VAL A 11 22.09 -72.93 66.68
C VAL A 11 21.11 -71.84 67.19
N SER A 12 20.98 -71.69 68.55
CA SER A 12 20.17 -70.63 69.15
C SER A 12 20.76 -69.20 68.89
N LEU A 13 22.14 -69.13 69.05
CA LEU A 13 22.84 -67.89 68.74
C LEU A 13 22.76 -67.52 67.29
N ASP A 14 22.93 -68.45 66.36
CA ASP A 14 22.79 -68.21 64.91
C ASP A 14 21.36 -67.83 64.57
N LYS A 15 20.35 -68.47 65.17
CA LYS A 15 18.93 -68.11 65.01
C LYS A 15 18.66 -66.66 65.48
N ALA A 16 19.23 -66.25 66.66
CA ALA A 16 19.06 -64.89 67.17
C ALA A 16 19.73 -63.86 66.28
N LYS A 17 20.89 -64.20 65.71
CA LYS A 17 21.61 -63.35 64.76
C LYS A 17 20.84 -63.11 63.48
N ILE A 18 20.36 -64.22 62.87
CA ILE A 18 19.55 -64.15 61.63
C ILE A 18 18.21 -63.44 61.88
N THR A 19 17.57 -63.64 63.03
CA THR A 19 16.33 -62.93 63.36
C THR A 19 16.56 -61.45 63.56
N SER A 20 17.69 -60.99 64.11
CA SER A 20 18.08 -59.58 64.25
C SER A 20 18.36 -58.97 62.87
N GLU A 21 19.06 -59.66 61.99
CA GLU A 21 19.31 -59.21 60.62
C GLU A 21 18.03 -59.04 59.83
N ILE A 22 17.10 -60.00 59.89
CA ILE A 22 15.79 -59.94 59.27
C ILE A 22 14.96 -58.77 59.78
N ALA A 23 15.01 -58.49 61.10
CA ALA A 23 14.34 -57.34 61.71
C ALA A 23 14.90 -56.03 61.22
N GLY A 24 16.23 -55.90 61.11
CA GLY A 24 16.88 -54.73 60.54
C GLY A 24 16.54 -54.49 59.07
N LEU A 25 16.58 -55.55 58.27
CA LEU A 25 16.18 -55.47 56.86
C LEU A 25 14.71 -55.10 56.68
N ASN A 26 13.81 -55.65 57.51
CA ASN A 26 12.39 -55.29 57.46
C ASN A 26 12.13 -53.86 57.89
N GLN A 27 12.90 -53.33 58.85
CA GLN A 27 12.81 -51.90 59.21
C GLN A 27 13.27 -51.01 58.08
N GLY A 28 14.38 -51.34 57.44
CA GLY A 28 14.83 -50.59 56.25
C GLY A 28 13.86 -50.66 55.09
N LEU A 29 13.15 -51.80 54.91
CA LEU A 29 12.14 -51.97 53.86
C LEU A 29 10.87 -51.13 54.12
N GLN A 30 10.58 -50.77 55.39
CA GLN A 30 9.44 -49.92 55.72
C GLN A 30 9.53 -48.51 55.15
N GLU A 31 10.71 -47.97 54.96
CA GLU A 31 10.95 -46.69 54.35
C GLU A 31 10.58 -46.64 52.87
N TYR A 32 10.52 -47.80 52.22
CA TYR A 32 10.23 -47.93 50.78
C TYR A 32 8.87 -48.56 50.47
N LYS A 33 7.90 -48.51 51.40
CA LYS A 33 6.57 -49.14 51.26
C LYS A 33 5.78 -48.63 50.02
N ASP A 34 5.99 -47.39 49.61
CA ASP A 34 5.27 -46.78 48.50
C ASP A 34 6.03 -46.87 47.17
N VAL A 35 7.21 -47.51 47.15
CA VAL A 35 8.03 -47.65 45.93
C VAL A 35 7.78 -49.00 45.29
N LYS A 36 7.44 -49.02 43.99
CA LYS A 36 7.33 -50.29 43.23
C LYS A 36 8.67 -50.97 43.12
N LEU A 37 8.86 -52.01 43.90
CA LEU A 37 10.06 -52.83 43.86
C LEU A 37 10.20 -53.56 42.53
N ARG A 38 11.36 -53.42 41.89
CA ARG A 38 11.70 -54.21 40.70
C ARG A 38 12.04 -55.63 41.11
N LYS A 39 11.19 -56.60 40.67
CA LYS A 39 11.40 -58.04 40.94
C LYS A 39 12.17 -58.66 39.77
N GLY A 40 13.17 -59.49 40.03
CA GLY A 40 13.85 -60.31 39.03
C GLY A 40 15.24 -59.87 38.61
N LEU A 41 15.83 -58.85 39.27
CA LEU A 41 17.21 -58.45 39.08
C LEU A 41 18.07 -59.00 40.20
N SER A 42 19.32 -59.38 39.88
CA SER A 42 20.32 -59.78 40.86
C SER A 42 20.85 -58.56 41.59
N GLU A 43 21.42 -58.74 42.81
CA GLU A 43 22.02 -57.67 43.58
C GLU A 43 23.16 -56.92 42.84
N SER A 44 23.92 -57.64 42.04
CA SER A 44 25.00 -57.06 41.20
C SER A 44 24.44 -56.15 40.09
N GLU A 45 23.37 -56.53 39.42
CA GLU A 45 22.70 -55.75 38.37
C GLU A 45 22.08 -54.46 38.94
N LEU A 46 21.46 -54.57 40.12
CA LEU A 46 20.93 -53.38 40.81
C LEU A 46 22.02 -52.39 41.23
N LYS A 47 23.15 -52.87 41.70
CA LYS A 47 24.31 -52.01 42.06
C LYS A 47 24.88 -51.31 40.83
N GLU A 48 24.97 -52.01 39.71
CA GLU A 48 25.43 -51.38 38.45
C GLU A 48 24.43 -50.31 37.94
N GLU A 49 23.11 -50.57 38.01
CA GLU A 49 22.11 -49.58 37.65
C GLU A 49 22.20 -48.32 38.58
N ILE A 50 22.28 -48.50 39.87
CA ILE A 50 22.44 -47.42 40.84
C ILE A 50 23.70 -46.57 40.51
N ALA A 51 24.84 -47.23 40.27
CA ALA A 51 26.07 -46.50 39.93
C ALA A 51 25.94 -45.71 38.61
N LYS A 52 25.20 -46.26 37.60
CA LYS A 52 24.87 -45.54 36.39
C LYS A 52 24.00 -44.32 36.64
N PHE A 53 22.93 -44.46 37.43
CA PHE A 53 22.04 -43.34 37.77
C PHE A 53 22.75 -42.30 38.61
N GLU A 54 23.60 -42.64 39.58
CA GLU A 54 24.40 -41.70 40.34
C GLU A 54 25.39 -40.94 39.48
N SER A 55 26.02 -41.61 38.50
CA SER A 55 26.89 -40.98 37.54
C SER A 55 26.13 -40.00 36.61
N LEU A 56 24.93 -40.36 36.17
CA LEU A 56 24.06 -39.51 35.40
C LEU A 56 23.62 -38.25 36.18
N ILE A 57 23.21 -38.44 37.45
CA ILE A 57 22.86 -37.32 38.34
C ILE A 57 24.05 -36.38 38.59
N LYS A 58 25.24 -36.97 38.77
CA LYS A 58 26.46 -36.20 38.95
C LYS A 58 26.86 -35.40 37.68
N ASN A 59 26.64 -36.01 36.48
CA ASN A 59 26.89 -35.36 35.20
C ASN A 59 25.83 -34.30 34.83
N LEU A 60 24.59 -34.46 35.30
CA LEU A 60 23.55 -33.45 35.14
C LEU A 60 23.82 -32.17 35.93
N GLY A 61 24.69 -32.21 36.93
CA GLY A 61 25.05 -31.06 37.74
C GLY A 61 23.85 -30.43 38.45
N ASN A 62 23.98 -29.18 38.83
CA ASN A 62 22.88 -28.40 39.39
C ASN A 62 21.92 -27.98 38.27
N VAL A 63 20.94 -28.84 37.95
CA VAL A 63 19.87 -28.47 37.04
C VAL A 63 19.04 -27.37 37.68
N ASN A 64 19.10 -26.17 37.07
CA ASN A 64 18.32 -25.05 37.52
C ASN A 64 16.85 -25.26 37.14
N LEU A 65 16.03 -25.81 38.03
CA LEU A 65 14.60 -26.04 37.80
C LEU A 65 13.85 -24.76 37.40
N ARG A 66 14.32 -23.61 37.87
CA ARG A 66 13.81 -22.31 37.52
C ARG A 66 14.06 -21.98 36.04
N ALA A 67 15.13 -22.52 35.43
CA ALA A 67 15.39 -22.36 34.01
C ALA A 67 14.35 -23.09 33.15
N LEU A 68 13.82 -24.23 33.61
CA LEU A 68 12.74 -24.96 32.93
C LEU A 68 11.41 -24.18 32.94
N GLU A 69 11.08 -23.54 34.06
CA GLU A 69 9.88 -22.69 34.17
C GLU A 69 10.00 -21.47 33.27
N ILE A 70 11.16 -20.80 33.27
CA ILE A 70 11.43 -19.65 32.40
C ILE A 70 11.39 -20.07 30.94
N TYR A 71 11.97 -21.23 30.58
CA TYR A 71 11.93 -21.74 29.22
C TYR A 71 10.49 -21.95 28.74
N GLY A 72 9.63 -22.52 29.56
CA GLY A 72 8.21 -22.73 29.23
C GLY A 72 7.45 -21.40 29.01
N GLN A 73 7.79 -20.34 29.74
CA GLN A 73 7.20 -19.01 29.53
C GLN A 73 7.72 -18.39 28.24
N VAL A 74 9.02 -18.39 28.02
CA VAL A 74 9.67 -17.84 26.81
C VAL A 74 9.18 -18.56 25.56
N GLN A 75 9.01 -19.87 25.62
CA GLN A 75 8.49 -20.63 24.48
C GLN A 75 7.06 -20.22 24.11
N LYS A 76 6.17 -20.06 25.12
CA LYS A 76 4.80 -19.56 24.87
C LYS A 76 4.78 -18.15 24.28
N GLU A 77 5.64 -17.28 24.77
CA GLU A 77 5.78 -15.92 24.21
C GLU A 77 6.30 -15.96 22.77
N TYR A 78 7.30 -16.81 22.50
CA TYR A 78 7.84 -17.01 21.15
C TYR A 78 6.76 -17.48 20.16
N GLU A 79 6.01 -18.55 20.53
CA GLU A 79 4.91 -19.06 19.70
C GLU A 79 3.83 -18.00 19.47
N SER A 80 3.50 -17.20 20.49
CA SER A 80 2.56 -16.08 20.34
C SER A 80 3.08 -15.00 19.41
N LEU A 81 4.38 -14.66 19.49
CA LEU A 81 5.03 -13.70 18.61
C LEU A 81 5.14 -14.20 17.17
N GLU A 82 5.43 -15.50 17.00
CA GLU A 82 5.48 -16.13 15.68
C GLU A 82 4.12 -16.09 14.99
N LEU A 83 3.05 -16.44 15.70
CA LEU A 83 1.68 -16.34 15.18
C LEU A 83 1.32 -14.90 14.78
N LYS A 84 1.65 -13.92 15.63
CA LYS A 84 1.43 -12.51 15.31
C LYS A 84 2.24 -12.06 14.11
N SER A 85 3.52 -12.48 14.02
CA SER A 85 4.39 -12.15 12.90
C SER A 85 3.87 -12.72 11.58
N ASN A 86 3.40 -13.96 11.60
CA ASN A 86 2.84 -14.59 10.40
C ASN A 86 1.54 -13.91 9.97
N LYS A 87 0.66 -13.59 10.91
CA LYS A 87 -0.57 -12.84 10.61
C LYS A 87 -0.27 -11.46 10.01
N LEU A 88 0.69 -10.73 10.56
CA LEU A 88 1.11 -9.44 10.03
C LEU A 88 1.75 -9.54 8.64
N LYS A 89 2.44 -10.65 8.33
CA LYS A 89 2.96 -10.90 6.98
C LYS A 89 1.84 -11.12 5.98
N GLU A 90 0.84 -11.92 6.33
CA GLU A 90 -0.35 -12.14 5.49
C GLU A 90 -1.11 -10.83 5.25
N GLU A 91 -1.39 -10.07 6.32
CA GLU A 91 -2.04 -8.76 6.21
C GLU A 91 -1.24 -7.78 5.33
N LYS A 92 0.10 -7.78 5.46
CA LYS A 92 0.98 -6.98 4.60
C LYS A 92 0.87 -7.38 3.13
N GLU A 93 0.88 -8.68 2.83
CA GLU A 93 0.76 -9.17 1.45
C GLU A 93 -0.59 -8.79 0.84
N ASP A 94 -1.67 -8.88 1.60
CA ASP A 94 -3.00 -8.49 1.15
C ASP A 94 -3.10 -6.98 0.89
N VAL A 95 -2.51 -6.15 1.76
CA VAL A 95 -2.43 -4.70 1.54
C VAL A 95 -1.61 -4.38 0.29
N LEU A 96 -0.48 -5.06 0.05
CA LEU A 96 0.33 -4.86 -1.15
C LEU A 96 -0.44 -5.22 -2.43
N LYS A 97 -1.21 -6.32 -2.43
CA LYS A 97 -2.09 -6.67 -3.56
C LYS A 97 -3.12 -5.58 -3.85
N ILE A 98 -3.76 -5.05 -2.80
CA ILE A 98 -4.74 -3.96 -2.96
C ILE A 98 -4.06 -2.70 -3.54
N ILE A 99 -2.85 -2.36 -3.09
CA ILE A 99 -2.07 -1.25 -3.62
C ILE A 99 -1.82 -1.45 -5.12
N ASP A 100 -1.34 -2.63 -5.53
CA ASP A 100 -1.06 -2.96 -6.93
C ASP A 100 -2.33 -2.88 -7.80
N GLU A 101 -3.46 -3.37 -7.30
CA GLU A 101 -4.74 -3.26 -7.99
C GLU A 101 -5.19 -1.80 -8.16
N VAL A 102 -5.06 -0.99 -7.11
CA VAL A 102 -5.40 0.44 -7.13
C VAL A 102 -4.49 1.19 -8.11
N GLU A 103 -3.18 0.93 -8.09
CA GLU A 103 -2.22 1.54 -9.00
C GLU A 103 -2.49 1.16 -10.47
N SER A 104 -2.78 -0.09 -10.73
CA SER A 104 -3.15 -0.58 -12.07
C SER A 104 -4.44 0.08 -12.57
N LYS A 105 -5.47 0.15 -11.73
CA LYS A 105 -6.75 0.79 -12.05
C LYS A 105 -6.61 2.29 -12.28
N LYS A 106 -5.81 2.96 -11.46
CA LYS A 106 -5.48 4.39 -11.56
C LYS A 106 -4.77 4.69 -12.90
N THR A 107 -3.74 3.90 -13.23
CA THR A 107 -3.02 4.02 -14.50
C THR A 107 -3.94 3.78 -15.71
N SER A 108 -4.73 2.73 -15.67
CA SER A 108 -5.69 2.43 -16.74
C SER A 108 -6.72 3.54 -16.94
N THR A 109 -7.25 4.09 -15.85
CA THR A 109 -8.22 5.20 -15.90
C THR A 109 -7.58 6.47 -16.45
N PHE A 110 -6.38 6.81 -15.97
CA PHE A 110 -5.61 7.93 -16.49
C PHE A 110 -5.35 7.81 -17.99
N MET A 111 -4.87 6.66 -18.45
CA MET A 111 -4.58 6.43 -19.88
C MET A 111 -5.84 6.52 -20.76
N LYS A 112 -6.98 6.07 -20.28
CA LYS A 112 -8.27 6.25 -21.01
C LYS A 112 -8.62 7.73 -21.16
N SER A 113 -8.52 8.51 -20.09
CA SER A 113 -8.77 9.95 -20.11
C SER A 113 -7.74 10.69 -20.98
N PHE A 114 -6.47 10.36 -20.82
CA PHE A 114 -5.38 10.93 -21.62
C PHE A 114 -5.60 10.72 -23.12
N ASN A 115 -5.87 9.49 -23.55
CA ASN A 115 -6.10 9.17 -24.96
C ASN A 115 -7.32 9.90 -25.50
N LYS A 116 -8.38 10.00 -24.71
CA LYS A 116 -9.60 10.72 -25.13
C LYS A 116 -9.35 12.21 -25.26
N ILE A 117 -8.67 12.83 -24.26
CA ILE A 117 -8.31 14.25 -24.30
C ILE A 117 -7.37 14.52 -25.47
N ASN A 118 -6.39 13.66 -25.72
CA ASN A 118 -5.45 13.81 -26.83
C ASN A 118 -6.20 13.78 -28.18
N SER A 119 -7.09 12.83 -28.39
CA SER A 119 -7.91 12.78 -29.61
C SER A 119 -8.79 14.01 -29.79
N ASN A 120 -9.43 14.49 -28.72
CA ASN A 120 -10.21 15.74 -28.75
C ASN A 120 -9.30 16.93 -29.05
N PHE A 121 -8.10 17.00 -28.44
CA PHE A 121 -7.14 18.08 -28.66
C PHE A 121 -6.69 18.16 -30.13
N GLU A 122 -6.32 17.04 -30.74
CA GLU A 122 -5.98 16.97 -32.17
C GLU A 122 -7.12 17.51 -33.07
N SER A 123 -8.34 17.07 -32.77
CA SER A 123 -9.53 17.49 -33.52
C SER A 123 -9.83 18.98 -33.37
N ILE A 124 -9.78 19.52 -32.13
CA ILE A 124 -10.08 20.92 -31.85
C ILE A 124 -8.97 21.83 -32.41
N PHE A 125 -7.70 21.41 -32.25
CA PHE A 125 -6.57 22.14 -32.80
C PHE A 125 -6.70 22.30 -34.32
N SER A 126 -7.10 21.24 -35.03
CA SER A 126 -7.32 21.30 -36.48
C SER A 126 -8.45 22.25 -36.91
N GLN A 127 -9.44 22.50 -36.04
CA GLN A 127 -10.52 23.47 -36.29
C GLN A 127 -10.03 24.92 -36.07
N LEU A 128 -9.19 25.15 -35.05
CA LEU A 128 -8.67 26.46 -34.74
C LEU A 128 -7.52 26.90 -35.67
N THR A 129 -6.72 25.97 -36.16
CA THR A 129 -5.56 26.27 -36.99
C THR A 129 -5.79 25.78 -38.43
N THR A 130 -5.32 26.53 -39.41
CA THR A 130 -5.39 26.15 -40.83
C THR A 130 -4.22 25.26 -41.25
N LYS A 131 -3.15 25.26 -40.48
CA LYS A 131 -1.90 24.54 -40.80
C LYS A 131 -1.32 23.94 -39.54
N GLY A 132 -1.04 22.65 -39.59
CA GLY A 132 -0.34 21.97 -38.50
C GLY A 132 -1.18 20.91 -37.76
N THR A 133 -0.50 20.20 -36.90
CA THR A 133 -1.09 19.18 -36.02
C THR A 133 -0.52 19.39 -34.61
N ALA A 134 -1.30 19.04 -33.61
CA ALA A 134 -0.86 19.07 -32.22
C ALA A 134 -1.27 17.76 -31.52
N HIS A 135 -0.47 17.30 -30.61
CA HIS A 135 -0.77 16.12 -29.78
C HIS A 135 -0.10 16.24 -28.41
N LEU A 136 -0.63 15.47 -27.46
CA LEU A 136 -0.09 15.34 -26.13
C LEU A 136 0.89 14.18 -26.08
N VAL A 137 2.01 14.36 -25.39
CA VAL A 137 3.03 13.32 -25.17
C VAL A 137 3.31 13.19 -23.69
N LEU A 138 3.36 11.96 -23.21
CA LEU A 138 3.83 11.66 -21.84
C LEU A 138 5.34 11.77 -21.78
N GLU A 139 5.87 12.47 -20.79
CA GLU A 139 7.33 12.55 -20.57
C GLU A 139 7.93 11.19 -20.22
N ASN A 140 7.18 10.36 -19.50
CA ASN A 140 7.57 8.99 -19.19
C ASN A 140 6.40 8.02 -19.43
N PRO A 141 6.39 7.32 -20.57
CA PRO A 141 5.34 6.36 -20.90
C PRO A 141 5.28 5.14 -19.96
N GLU A 142 6.42 4.75 -19.34
CA GLU A 142 6.47 3.61 -18.44
C GLU A 142 5.83 3.94 -17.08
N LYS A 143 5.93 5.22 -16.67
CA LYS A 143 5.35 5.73 -15.42
C LYS A 143 4.49 6.96 -15.67
N PRO A 144 3.34 6.80 -16.31
CA PRO A 144 2.53 7.91 -16.80
C PRO A 144 1.95 8.82 -15.70
N LEU A 145 1.90 8.33 -14.45
CA LEU A 145 1.38 9.08 -13.31
C LEU A 145 2.45 9.86 -12.54
N GLU A 146 3.72 9.56 -12.76
CA GLU A 146 4.85 10.19 -12.05
C GLU A 146 5.50 11.32 -12.86
N ALA A 147 5.17 11.41 -14.15
CA ALA A 147 5.77 12.36 -15.07
C ALA A 147 4.74 13.36 -15.62
N GLY A 148 5.23 14.40 -16.29
CA GLY A 148 4.42 15.44 -16.90
C GLY A 148 3.81 15.05 -18.26
N VAL A 149 2.92 15.91 -18.75
CA VAL A 149 2.37 15.86 -20.12
C VAL A 149 2.91 17.05 -20.89
N GLN A 150 3.51 16.80 -22.04
CA GLN A 150 3.99 17.83 -22.94
C GLN A 150 3.02 18.05 -24.11
N ILE A 151 2.88 19.31 -24.53
CA ILE A 151 2.13 19.68 -25.74
C ILE A 151 3.11 19.84 -26.88
N MET A 152 3.01 18.97 -27.87
CA MET A 152 3.83 18.98 -29.08
C MET A 152 3.01 19.49 -30.24
N VAL A 153 3.51 20.52 -30.90
CA VAL A 153 2.84 21.18 -32.03
C VAL A 153 3.74 21.15 -33.26
N LYS A 154 3.15 20.81 -34.41
CA LYS A 154 3.81 20.86 -35.69
C LYS A 154 3.06 21.89 -36.56
N ILE A 155 3.68 23.02 -36.81
CA ILE A 155 3.17 24.07 -37.71
C ILE A 155 3.90 23.95 -39.05
N ALA A 156 3.99 24.85 -39.90
CA ALA A 156 4.49 24.87 -41.27
C ALA A 156 5.80 24.10 -41.61
N HIS A 157 6.64 23.78 -40.65
CA HIS A 157 7.87 23.01 -40.82
C HIS A 157 7.74 21.61 -40.26
N ASN A 158 8.26 20.59 -40.95
CA ASN A 158 8.09 19.17 -40.64
C ASN A 158 8.66 18.71 -39.28
N LYS A 159 8.83 19.63 -38.30
CA LYS A 159 9.39 19.39 -36.99
C LYS A 159 8.38 19.73 -35.89
N PHE A 160 8.24 18.84 -34.91
CA PHE A 160 7.48 19.13 -33.71
C PHE A 160 8.24 20.10 -32.79
N LEU A 161 7.52 21.07 -32.28
CA LEU A 161 7.99 22.10 -31.37
C LEU A 161 7.22 22.00 -30.06
N ASP A 162 7.90 22.26 -28.95
CA ASP A 162 7.27 22.51 -27.66
C ASP A 162 6.46 23.80 -27.73
N ILE A 163 5.36 23.88 -27.01
CA ILE A 163 4.50 25.07 -26.91
C ILE A 163 5.30 26.34 -26.54
N LYS A 164 6.38 26.22 -25.80
CA LYS A 164 7.26 27.34 -25.41
C LYS A 164 7.92 28.03 -26.60
N SER A 165 8.10 27.29 -27.69
CA SER A 165 8.77 27.78 -28.91
C SER A 165 7.83 28.46 -29.92
N LEU A 166 6.53 28.50 -29.64
CA LEU A 166 5.51 29.06 -30.52
C LEU A 166 5.40 30.58 -30.36
N SER A 167 4.85 31.26 -31.36
CA SER A 167 4.48 32.68 -31.27
C SER A 167 3.34 32.90 -30.27
N GLY A 168 3.12 34.13 -29.80
CA GLY A 168 2.08 34.47 -28.84
C GLY A 168 0.68 33.95 -29.23
N GLY A 169 0.24 34.30 -30.44
CA GLY A 169 -1.07 33.84 -30.95
C GLY A 169 -1.18 32.33 -31.13
N GLU A 170 -0.10 31.67 -31.58
CA GLU A 170 -0.06 30.19 -31.69
C GLU A 170 -0.12 29.51 -30.32
N LYS A 171 0.59 30.07 -29.30
CA LYS A 171 0.48 29.60 -27.93
C LYS A 171 -0.95 29.68 -27.40
N THR A 172 -1.59 30.83 -27.61
CA THR A 172 -2.97 31.08 -27.17
C THR A 172 -3.93 30.09 -27.82
N LEU A 173 -3.85 29.89 -29.14
CA LEU A 173 -4.69 28.92 -29.86
C LEU A 173 -4.44 27.49 -29.39
N THR A 174 -3.19 27.13 -29.16
CA THR A 174 -2.82 25.79 -28.64
C THR A 174 -3.37 25.56 -27.23
N ALA A 175 -3.21 26.57 -26.36
CA ALA A 175 -3.76 26.51 -24.99
C ALA A 175 -5.29 26.41 -24.98
N LEU A 176 -5.96 27.22 -25.84
CA LEU A 176 -7.41 27.14 -25.99
C LEU A 176 -7.87 25.79 -26.51
N ALA A 177 -7.21 25.22 -27.54
CA ALA A 177 -7.51 23.89 -28.03
C ALA A 177 -7.40 22.84 -26.93
N PHE A 178 -6.38 22.94 -26.09
CA PHE A 178 -6.19 22.03 -24.95
C PHE A 178 -7.29 22.20 -23.89
N ILE A 179 -7.62 23.42 -23.51
CA ILE A 179 -8.71 23.71 -22.55
C ILE A 179 -10.05 23.15 -23.07
N PHE A 180 -10.40 23.43 -24.32
CA PHE A 180 -11.62 22.91 -24.91
C PHE A 180 -11.63 21.37 -25.03
N SER A 181 -10.46 20.75 -25.20
CA SER A 181 -10.36 19.28 -25.22
C SER A 181 -10.67 18.64 -23.86
N ILE A 182 -10.26 19.30 -22.78
CA ILE A 182 -10.61 18.91 -21.39
C ILE A 182 -12.10 19.13 -21.16
N GLN A 183 -12.64 20.29 -21.56
CA GLN A 183 -14.07 20.60 -21.43
C GLN A 183 -14.97 19.61 -22.21
N ASP A 184 -14.52 19.10 -23.34
CA ASP A 184 -15.26 18.08 -24.11
C ASP A 184 -15.20 16.69 -23.46
N HIS A 185 -14.16 16.42 -22.66
CA HIS A 185 -14.01 15.18 -21.91
C HIS A 185 -14.84 15.19 -20.61
N ASP A 186 -14.76 16.31 -19.86
CA ASP A 186 -15.46 16.49 -18.59
C ASP A 186 -16.14 17.88 -18.57
N PRO A 187 -17.38 17.99 -19.11
CA PRO A 187 -18.05 19.26 -19.27
C PRO A 187 -18.56 19.84 -17.95
N ALA A 188 -18.22 21.12 -17.71
CA ALA A 188 -18.80 21.89 -16.61
C ALA A 188 -20.11 22.60 -17.04
N PRO A 189 -21.00 22.98 -16.12
CA PRO A 189 -22.23 23.67 -16.45
C PRO A 189 -22.03 25.08 -17.01
N PHE A 190 -20.95 25.78 -16.68
CA PHE A 190 -20.59 27.08 -17.24
C PHE A 190 -19.07 27.29 -17.27
N TYR A 191 -18.65 28.21 -18.14
CA TYR A 191 -17.26 28.62 -18.33
C TYR A 191 -17.17 30.14 -18.34
N LEU A 192 -16.15 30.69 -17.67
CA LEU A 192 -15.81 32.09 -17.69
C LEU A 192 -14.47 32.27 -18.44
N LEU A 193 -14.48 32.99 -19.54
CA LEU A 193 -13.34 33.29 -20.38
C LEU A 193 -13.05 34.79 -20.29
N ASP A 194 -11.90 35.16 -19.78
CA ASP A 194 -11.49 36.54 -19.59
C ASP A 194 -10.36 36.92 -20.55
N GLU A 195 -10.67 37.77 -21.54
CA GLU A 195 -9.75 38.29 -22.59
C GLU A 195 -8.88 37.22 -23.28
N VAL A 196 -9.40 36.02 -23.46
CA VAL A 196 -8.67 34.85 -24.04
C VAL A 196 -8.28 35.06 -25.50
N ASP A 197 -8.84 36.06 -26.16
CA ASP A 197 -8.63 36.45 -27.54
C ASP A 197 -7.69 37.65 -27.73
N ALA A 198 -7.14 38.25 -26.63
CA ALA A 198 -6.32 39.43 -26.68
C ALA A 198 -5.04 39.31 -27.55
N ALA A 199 -4.48 38.09 -27.68
CA ALA A 199 -3.30 37.80 -28.50
C ALA A 199 -3.62 37.28 -29.91
N LEU A 200 -4.91 37.19 -30.28
CA LEU A 200 -5.34 36.64 -31.54
C LEU A 200 -5.54 37.70 -32.62
N ASP A 201 -5.20 37.34 -33.85
CA ASP A 201 -5.60 38.14 -35.01
C ASP A 201 -7.09 37.92 -35.33
N LYS A 202 -7.63 38.79 -36.20
CA LYS A 202 -9.06 38.75 -36.55
C LYS A 202 -9.54 37.38 -37.04
N LYS A 203 -8.77 36.71 -37.88
CA LYS A 203 -9.12 35.41 -38.45
C LYS A 203 -9.16 34.30 -37.36
N ASN A 204 -8.23 34.32 -36.42
CA ASN A 204 -8.20 33.38 -35.34
C ASN A 204 -9.27 33.67 -34.28
N SER A 205 -9.62 34.94 -34.04
CA SER A 205 -10.74 35.35 -33.20
C SER A 205 -12.09 34.89 -33.76
N GLU A 206 -12.28 34.99 -35.10
CA GLU A 206 -13.49 34.45 -35.78
C GLU A 206 -13.63 32.96 -35.54
N LYS A 207 -12.57 32.16 -35.68
CA LYS A 207 -12.60 30.71 -35.41
C LYS A 207 -12.85 30.39 -33.93
N LEU A 208 -12.27 31.17 -33.02
CA LEU A 208 -12.57 31.02 -31.59
C LEU A 208 -14.04 31.29 -31.31
N SER A 209 -14.62 32.34 -31.91
CA SER A 209 -16.04 32.67 -31.81
C SER A 209 -16.94 31.51 -32.27
N GLU A 210 -16.61 30.94 -33.43
CA GLU A 210 -17.32 29.78 -33.98
C GLU A 210 -17.23 28.56 -33.03
N LEU A 211 -16.04 28.32 -32.47
CA LEU A 211 -15.81 27.24 -31.50
C LEU A 211 -16.66 27.45 -30.24
N ILE A 212 -16.61 28.65 -29.64
CA ILE A 212 -17.41 28.99 -28.47
C ILE A 212 -18.91 28.81 -28.76
N ARG A 213 -19.37 29.29 -29.91
CA ARG A 213 -20.77 29.13 -30.35
C ARG A 213 -21.18 27.66 -30.47
N LYS A 214 -20.31 26.81 -30.96
CA LYS A 214 -20.54 25.36 -31.04
C LYS A 214 -20.69 24.74 -29.65
N TYR A 215 -19.79 25.08 -28.72
CA TYR A 215 -19.80 24.54 -27.37
C TYR A 215 -20.86 25.17 -26.45
N SER A 216 -21.32 26.39 -26.77
CA SER A 216 -22.40 27.06 -26.02
C SER A 216 -23.75 26.36 -26.12
N GLN A 217 -23.90 25.39 -27.03
CA GLN A 217 -25.06 24.52 -27.09
C GLN A 217 -25.10 23.49 -25.95
N LYS A 218 -23.93 23.18 -25.37
CA LYS A 218 -23.79 22.17 -24.31
C LYS A 218 -23.62 22.78 -22.92
N ALA A 219 -23.05 24.00 -22.82
CA ALA A 219 -22.76 24.68 -21.57
C ALA A 219 -22.88 26.19 -21.73
N GLN A 220 -23.02 26.93 -20.63
CA GLN A 220 -23.05 28.39 -20.64
C GLN A 220 -21.61 28.93 -20.73
N TYR A 221 -21.37 29.85 -21.68
CA TYR A 221 -20.12 30.58 -21.80
C TYR A 221 -20.34 32.05 -21.46
N ILE A 222 -19.56 32.57 -20.52
CA ILE A 222 -19.48 33.98 -20.15
C ILE A 222 -18.12 34.46 -20.62
N VAL A 223 -18.11 35.36 -21.60
CA VAL A 223 -16.87 35.83 -22.23
C VAL A 223 -16.71 37.30 -22.02
N ILE A 224 -15.58 37.70 -21.46
CA ILE A 224 -15.15 39.09 -21.33
C ILE A 224 -14.19 39.36 -22.49
N THR A 225 -14.55 40.28 -23.37
CA THR A 225 -13.76 40.62 -24.55
C THR A 225 -14.09 42.01 -25.06
N HIS A 226 -13.18 42.59 -25.81
CA HIS A 226 -13.37 43.80 -26.58
C HIS A 226 -13.26 43.57 -28.11
N ASN A 227 -13.19 42.31 -28.52
CA ASN A 227 -13.02 41.92 -29.93
C ASN A 227 -14.38 41.77 -30.64
N ASP A 228 -14.60 42.53 -31.68
CA ASP A 228 -15.86 42.56 -32.45
C ASP A 228 -16.26 41.18 -33.02
N SER A 229 -15.25 40.35 -33.41
CA SER A 229 -15.53 38.99 -33.96
C SER A 229 -16.13 38.05 -32.91
N VAL A 230 -15.71 38.17 -31.64
CA VAL A 230 -16.23 37.39 -30.54
C VAL A 230 -17.57 37.94 -30.06
N ILE A 231 -17.70 39.28 -29.97
CA ILE A 231 -18.92 39.98 -29.62
C ILE A 231 -20.06 39.62 -30.58
N GLY A 232 -19.81 39.61 -31.88
CA GLY A 232 -20.80 39.27 -32.94
C GLY A 232 -21.34 37.84 -32.86
N GLY A 233 -20.66 36.92 -32.15
CA GLY A 233 -21.09 35.52 -31.94
C GLY A 233 -21.95 35.32 -30.66
N ALA A 234 -22.16 36.36 -29.87
CA ALA A 234 -22.86 36.24 -28.60
C ALA A 234 -24.40 36.23 -28.74
N ASN A 235 -25.08 35.51 -27.90
CA ASN A 235 -26.55 35.52 -27.80
C ASN A 235 -27.08 36.69 -26.96
N LYS A 236 -26.29 37.16 -26.02
CA LYS A 236 -26.62 38.24 -25.11
C LYS A 236 -25.37 39.05 -24.77
N LEU A 237 -25.48 40.39 -24.87
CA LEU A 237 -24.40 41.30 -24.56
C LEU A 237 -24.68 42.04 -23.25
N TYR A 238 -23.62 42.24 -22.52
CA TYR A 238 -23.56 43.13 -21.35
C TYR A 238 -22.45 44.16 -21.58
N GLY A 239 -22.83 45.41 -21.80
CA GLY A 239 -21.89 46.48 -21.85
C GLY A 239 -21.63 47.00 -20.44
N VAL A 240 -20.37 47.10 -20.05
CA VAL A 240 -19.96 47.69 -18.79
C VAL A 240 -19.20 48.99 -19.08
N SER A 241 -19.69 50.10 -18.55
CA SER A 241 -19.04 51.41 -18.69
C SER A 241 -18.92 52.06 -17.31
N MET A 242 -17.92 52.90 -17.13
CA MET A 242 -17.70 53.66 -15.91
C MET A 242 -18.04 55.13 -16.17
N HIS A 243 -18.86 55.71 -15.32
CA HIS A 243 -19.17 57.13 -15.35
C HIS A 243 -18.05 57.98 -14.67
N GLN A 244 -18.17 59.32 -14.77
CA GLN A 244 -17.20 60.25 -14.20
C GLN A 244 -17.09 60.17 -12.65
N ASP A 245 -18.12 59.63 -12.02
CA ASP A 245 -18.18 59.38 -10.58
C ASP A 245 -17.44 58.10 -10.13
N GLY A 246 -16.87 57.33 -11.07
CA GLY A 246 -16.16 56.08 -10.79
C GLY A 246 -17.06 54.89 -10.57
N ILE A 247 -18.38 55.02 -10.80
CA ILE A 247 -19.34 53.91 -10.64
C ILE A 247 -19.52 53.22 -11.99
N SER A 248 -19.45 51.88 -11.96
CA SER A 248 -19.70 51.04 -13.15
C SER A 248 -21.19 50.87 -13.38
N HIS A 249 -21.62 51.06 -14.62
CA HIS A 249 -22.99 50.84 -15.09
C HIS A 249 -23.00 49.69 -16.07
N VAL A 250 -24.03 48.83 -15.94
CA VAL A 250 -24.22 47.64 -16.79
C VAL A 250 -25.45 47.84 -17.65
N VAL A 251 -25.31 47.70 -18.96
CA VAL A 251 -26.41 47.72 -19.95
C VAL A 251 -26.47 46.32 -20.61
N SER A 252 -27.66 45.74 -20.72
CA SER A 252 -27.84 44.45 -21.36
C SER A 252 -28.59 44.60 -22.68
N LEU A 253 -28.12 43.88 -23.71
CA LEU A 253 -28.79 43.77 -25.02
C LEU A 253 -28.92 42.29 -25.35
N LYS A 254 -30.12 41.86 -25.75
CA LYS A 254 -30.36 40.53 -26.27
C LYS A 254 -30.36 40.65 -27.80
N ILE A 255 -29.52 39.87 -28.47
CA ILE A 255 -29.38 39.79 -29.92
C ILE A 255 -30.23 38.66 -30.44
#